data_ca2c7679e9e1eaf8e002099363f59116
#
_entry.id   ca2c7679e9e1eaf8e002099363f59116
#
_cell.length_a   1.000
_cell.length_b   1.000
_cell.length_c   1.000
_cell.angle_alpha   90.00
_cell.angle_beta   90.00
_cell.angle_gamma   90.00
#
_symmetry.space_group_name_H-M   'P 1'
#
loop_
_entity.id
_entity.type
_entity.pdbx_description
1 polymer ?
#
loop_
_entity_poly.entity_id
_entity_poly.type
_entity_poly.pdbx_seq_one_letter_code
_entity_poly.pdbx_strand_id
1 'polypeptide(L)'
;MSLIFHDRSVRGRLAATGLALMAMVAPVAAQSPAAAARPRVWVLSTGGTIAGTGSSPTDLSNYKAGTLLGQALVDAVPQIKQIADVTVEQVANIVSSDITLDIWLKLAQRINRILADDPAVAGVVVTHGTNTLEETAYFLNLTVKSDRPVVLVGSMRPATAISADGPLNLLNAVRTAIARDARGKGAMVVMNDEINGARDVTKTNTLRVETFRSPELGALGYVDEDKVAFYRSSTRRHTAASEFDVSTLTQLPRVDIVYSYVEPDPAMIDTAVARKAKGLVVAGTGAGAVSASEKAAVTALSKIPAADRPVIVRSSRVGNGRVIGRAEYDELGMVPADTLNPQKARILLMLALTTTSDPKEIRRIFDQY
;
A
#
# COMPACT_ATOMS: atom_id res chain seq x y z
N MET A 1 78.44 -19.54 -25.18
CA MET A 1 78.85 -19.33 -26.60
C MET A 1 78.36 -17.96 -26.97
N SER A 2 79.04 -16.89 -26.69
CA SER A 2 80.14 -16.25 -27.43
C SER A 2 79.74 -15.87 -28.84
N LEU A 3 79.69 -14.59 -29.10
CA LEU A 3 80.45 -13.70 -29.97
C LEU A 3 79.64 -12.47 -30.35
N ILE A 4 79.91 -11.23 -29.95
CA ILE A 4 81.03 -10.32 -30.28
C ILE A 4 80.79 -9.48 -31.54
N PHE A 5 80.79 -8.12 -31.34
CA PHE A 5 81.22 -6.97 -32.13
C PHE A 5 80.51 -6.64 -33.49
N HIS A 6 80.21 -5.38 -33.80
CA HIS A 6 81.11 -4.28 -34.09
C HIS A 6 80.41 -2.90 -34.12
N ASP A 7 81.07 -1.94 -33.61
CA ASP A 7 80.98 -0.49 -33.65
C ASP A 7 81.12 0.09 -35.08
N ARG A 8 80.45 1.21 -35.33
CA ARG A 8 80.99 2.34 -36.11
C ARG A 8 80.12 3.59 -36.01
N SER A 9 80.82 4.62 -35.43
CA SER A 9 80.41 5.98 -35.39
C SER A 9 80.30 6.71 -36.75
N VAL A 10 79.37 7.61 -36.90
CA VAL A 10 79.50 8.81 -37.76
C VAL A 10 78.85 9.99 -37.07
N ARG A 11 79.69 11.01 -36.80
CA ARG A 11 79.31 12.35 -36.30
C ARG A 11 78.65 13.13 -37.47
N GLY A 12 77.47 13.69 -37.25
CA GLY A 12 76.87 14.75 -38.09
C GLY A 12 76.27 15.82 -37.18
N ARG A 13 76.85 16.99 -37.13
CA ARG A 13 76.33 18.18 -36.48
C ARG A 13 75.25 18.80 -37.41
N LEU A 14 74.06 19.00 -36.90
CA LEU A 14 73.10 19.92 -37.46
C LEU A 14 72.45 20.67 -36.31
N ALA A 15 72.70 21.97 -36.28
CA ALA A 15 72.02 22.95 -35.41
C ALA A 15 70.60 23.14 -35.95
N ALA A 16 69.60 22.96 -35.11
CA ALA A 16 68.24 23.38 -35.38
C ALA A 16 67.73 24.18 -34.19
N THR A 17 67.46 25.44 -34.47
CA THR A 17 66.80 26.42 -33.62
C THR A 17 65.37 25.95 -33.29
N GLY A 18 65.14 25.49 -32.08
CA GLY A 18 63.83 25.11 -31.57
C GLY A 18 63.13 26.31 -30.96
N LEU A 19 62.09 26.77 -31.61
CA LEU A 19 61.11 27.75 -31.08
C LEU A 19 60.25 27.06 -30.03
N ALA A 20 60.44 27.35 -28.73
CA ALA A 20 59.64 26.81 -27.64
C ALA A 20 58.26 27.50 -27.63
N LEU A 21 57.24 26.83 -28.11
CA LEU A 21 55.86 27.24 -27.96
C LEU A 21 55.41 26.79 -26.58
N MET A 22 55.40 27.70 -25.59
CA MET A 22 54.77 27.50 -24.29
C MET A 22 53.24 27.53 -24.46
N ALA A 23 52.62 26.38 -24.61
CA ALA A 23 51.18 26.27 -24.48
C ALA A 23 50.75 26.49 -23.04
N MET A 24 50.16 27.63 -22.73
CA MET A 24 49.47 27.86 -21.46
C MET A 24 48.29 26.93 -21.37
N VAL A 25 48.43 25.83 -20.65
CA VAL A 25 47.30 24.99 -20.24
C VAL A 25 46.62 25.71 -19.08
N ALA A 26 45.55 26.45 -19.37
CA ALA A 26 44.68 26.98 -18.34
C ALA A 26 44.06 25.79 -17.56
N PRO A 27 44.06 25.78 -16.22
CA PRO A 27 43.39 24.74 -15.47
C PRO A 27 41.88 24.82 -15.78
N VAL A 28 41.33 23.80 -16.45
CA VAL A 28 39.90 23.59 -16.50
C VAL A 28 39.44 23.29 -15.09
N ALA A 29 38.85 24.29 -14.46
CA ALA A 29 38.19 24.08 -13.16
C ALA A 29 37.14 23.00 -13.37
N ALA A 30 37.39 21.82 -12.86
CA ALA A 30 36.40 20.76 -12.80
C ALA A 30 35.20 21.29 -11.99
N GLN A 31 34.13 21.66 -12.67
CA GLN A 31 32.87 21.96 -12.00
C GLN A 31 32.45 20.69 -11.27
N SER A 32 32.47 20.77 -9.93
CA SER A 32 31.89 19.70 -9.10
C SER A 32 30.47 19.44 -9.63
N PRO A 33 30.10 18.18 -9.91
CA PRO A 33 28.76 17.89 -10.38
C PRO A 33 27.78 18.49 -9.38
N ALA A 34 26.86 19.33 -9.86
CA ALA A 34 25.80 19.87 -9.03
C ALA A 34 25.13 18.69 -8.32
N ALA A 35 25.06 18.72 -6.99
CA ALA A 35 24.44 17.67 -6.21
C ALA A 35 23.04 17.41 -6.80
N ALA A 36 22.81 16.20 -7.27
CA ALA A 36 21.52 15.84 -7.87
C ALA A 36 20.41 16.17 -6.88
N ALA A 37 19.39 16.89 -7.34
CA ALA A 37 18.26 17.27 -6.50
C ALA A 37 17.65 16.00 -5.88
N ARG A 38 17.42 16.04 -4.57
CA ARG A 38 16.81 14.91 -3.86
C ARG A 38 15.40 14.66 -4.36
N PRO A 39 14.95 13.39 -4.44
CA PRO A 39 13.59 13.04 -4.81
C PRO A 39 12.60 13.66 -3.81
N ARG A 40 11.48 14.18 -4.31
CA ARG A 40 10.41 14.74 -3.49
C ARG A 40 9.43 13.66 -3.04
N VAL A 41 9.08 13.66 -1.76
CA VAL A 41 8.13 12.70 -1.17
C VAL A 41 7.11 13.47 -0.34
N TRP A 42 5.84 13.11 -0.49
CA TRP A 42 4.80 13.55 0.43
C TRP A 42 4.57 12.52 1.52
N VAL A 43 4.47 12.99 2.77
CA VAL A 43 4.06 12.18 3.92
C VAL A 43 2.70 12.69 4.38
N LEU A 44 1.67 11.86 4.16
CA LEU A 44 0.30 12.13 4.61
C LEU A 44 0.06 11.38 5.91
N SER A 45 -0.19 12.12 7.01
CA SER A 45 -0.33 11.53 8.32
C SER A 45 -1.79 11.38 8.72
N THR A 46 -2.18 10.20 9.23
CA THR A 46 -3.53 9.93 9.74
C THR A 46 -3.58 9.61 11.23
N GLY A 47 -2.44 9.59 11.91
CA GLY A 47 -2.35 9.24 13.34
C GLY A 47 -1.94 7.78 13.59
N GLY A 48 -2.62 7.11 14.50
CA GLY A 48 -2.35 5.72 14.86
C GLY A 48 -1.24 5.53 15.89
N THR A 49 -0.80 4.27 16.08
CA THR A 49 0.22 3.86 17.05
C THR A 49 1.59 4.49 16.78
N ILE A 50 1.96 4.64 15.51
CA ILE A 50 3.24 5.27 15.11
C ILE A 50 3.37 6.71 15.63
N ALA A 51 2.23 7.38 15.80
CA ALA A 51 2.09 8.72 16.38
C ALA A 51 1.61 8.67 17.85
N GLY A 52 1.69 7.51 18.50
CA GLY A 52 1.21 7.28 19.84
C GLY A 52 2.28 7.51 20.90
N THR A 53 1.86 7.97 22.09
CA THR A 53 2.75 8.16 23.24
C THR A 53 2.17 7.46 24.47
N GLY A 54 2.98 6.65 25.12
CA GLY A 54 2.70 6.01 26.42
C GLY A 54 3.33 6.76 27.58
N SER A 55 2.92 6.42 28.79
CA SER A 55 3.38 7.01 30.05
C SER A 55 4.80 6.61 30.43
N SER A 56 5.28 5.48 29.91
CA SER A 56 6.64 4.97 30.13
C SER A 56 7.15 4.19 28.91
N PRO A 57 8.47 3.97 28.78
CA PRO A 57 9.04 3.19 27.67
C PRO A 57 8.60 1.72 27.63
N THR A 58 8.09 1.17 28.73
CA THR A 58 7.57 -0.21 28.82
C THR A 58 6.06 -0.29 28.69
N ASP A 59 5.37 0.84 28.54
CA ASP A 59 3.93 0.88 28.31
C ASP A 59 3.63 0.68 26.82
N LEU A 60 3.38 -0.58 26.43
CA LEU A 60 3.14 -0.99 25.06
C LEU A 60 1.64 -1.07 24.70
N SER A 61 0.75 -1.00 25.69
CA SER A 61 -0.68 -1.23 25.53
C SER A 61 -1.55 -0.03 25.92
N ASN A 62 -1.17 0.69 26.98
CA ASN A 62 -1.94 1.83 27.52
C ASN A 62 -1.39 3.18 27.00
N TYR A 63 -1.20 3.29 25.71
CA TYR A 63 -0.73 4.54 25.07
C TYR A 63 -1.89 5.28 24.41
N LYS A 64 -1.73 6.58 24.23
CA LYS A 64 -2.65 7.41 23.47
C LYS A 64 -2.18 7.47 22.01
N ALA A 65 -2.93 6.85 21.10
CA ALA A 65 -2.64 6.91 19.68
C ALA A 65 -2.89 8.33 19.10
N GLY A 66 -2.18 8.69 18.02
CA GLY A 66 -2.38 9.98 17.34
C GLY A 66 -2.00 11.19 18.19
N THR A 67 -1.03 11.09 19.08
CA THR A 67 -0.59 12.21 19.91
C THR A 67 0.40 13.12 19.19
N LEU A 68 1.29 12.52 18.39
CA LEU A 68 2.28 13.24 17.61
C LEU A 68 1.72 13.61 16.24
N LEU A 69 2.10 14.79 15.75
CA LEU A 69 1.81 15.18 14.36
C LEU A 69 2.82 14.56 13.40
N GLY A 70 2.42 14.43 12.13
CA GLY A 70 3.26 13.84 11.09
C GLY A 70 4.64 14.49 10.95
N GLN A 71 4.72 15.83 11.14
CA GLN A 71 6.01 16.53 11.10
C GLN A 71 6.97 16.03 12.21
N ALA A 72 6.46 15.82 13.43
CA ALA A 72 7.27 15.31 14.53
C ALA A 72 7.81 13.90 14.26
N LEU A 73 7.03 13.06 13.55
CA LEU A 73 7.49 11.73 13.14
C LEU A 73 8.66 11.81 12.15
N VAL A 74 8.58 12.70 11.17
CA VAL A 74 9.66 12.91 10.19
C VAL A 74 10.90 13.53 10.85
N ASP A 75 10.70 14.50 11.75
CA ASP A 75 11.81 15.16 12.46
C ASP A 75 12.55 14.21 13.42
N ALA A 76 11.85 13.20 13.96
CA ALA A 76 12.46 12.15 14.78
C ALA A 76 13.37 11.19 13.99
N VAL A 77 13.37 11.27 12.64
CA VAL A 77 14.18 10.40 11.76
C VAL A 77 14.98 11.29 10.80
N PRO A 78 16.05 11.96 11.25
CA PRO A 78 16.81 12.94 10.44
C PRO A 78 17.43 12.33 9.17
N GLN A 79 17.64 11.02 9.13
CA GLN A 79 18.12 10.27 7.96
C GLN A 79 17.19 10.43 6.74
N ILE A 80 15.90 10.64 6.96
CA ILE A 80 14.94 10.87 5.88
C ILE A 80 15.33 12.13 5.09
N LYS A 81 15.74 13.20 5.77
CA LYS A 81 16.14 14.46 5.13
C LYS A 81 17.45 14.35 4.34
N GLN A 82 18.22 13.28 4.53
CA GLN A 82 19.43 13.01 3.75
C GLN A 82 19.12 12.40 2.38
N ILE A 83 18.00 11.66 2.27
CA ILE A 83 17.64 10.88 1.09
C ILE A 83 16.48 11.47 0.27
N ALA A 84 15.66 12.33 0.86
CA ALA A 84 14.49 12.92 0.20
C ALA A 84 14.17 14.33 0.71
N ASP A 85 13.55 15.13 -0.15
CA ASP A 85 12.89 16.37 0.24
C ASP A 85 11.44 16.06 0.57
N VAL A 86 11.07 16.19 1.85
CA VAL A 86 9.80 15.72 2.37
C VAL A 86 8.85 16.88 2.64
N THR A 87 7.64 16.79 2.11
CA THR A 87 6.50 17.62 2.49
C THR A 87 5.55 16.80 3.34
N VAL A 88 5.15 17.34 4.50
CA VAL A 88 4.24 16.66 5.45
C VAL A 88 2.89 17.34 5.46
N GLU A 89 1.82 16.56 5.41
CA GLU A 89 0.43 17.02 5.56
C GLU A 89 -0.31 16.15 6.56
N GLN A 90 -1.02 16.80 7.50
CA GLN A 90 -1.87 16.09 8.46
C GLN A 90 -3.28 15.96 7.88
N VAL A 91 -3.67 14.75 7.48
CA VAL A 91 -5.00 14.45 6.92
C VAL A 91 -6.00 14.15 8.02
N ALA A 92 -5.58 13.37 9.03
CA ALA A 92 -6.34 13.06 10.23
C ALA A 92 -5.37 12.79 11.38
N ASN A 93 -5.86 12.77 12.62
CA ASN A 93 -5.06 12.42 13.80
C ASN A 93 -5.86 11.57 14.77
N ILE A 94 -6.15 10.32 14.38
CA ILE A 94 -7.09 9.43 15.06
C ILE A 94 -6.51 8.03 15.22
N VAL A 95 -7.15 7.20 16.05
CA VAL A 95 -6.94 5.75 16.02
C VAL A 95 -7.54 5.17 14.74
N SER A 96 -6.89 4.18 14.15
CA SER A 96 -7.34 3.67 12.85
C SER A 96 -8.69 2.94 12.88
N SER A 97 -9.16 2.54 14.06
CA SER A 97 -10.54 2.02 14.23
C SER A 97 -11.62 3.07 13.92
N ASP A 98 -11.27 4.35 13.98
CA ASP A 98 -12.18 5.48 13.75
C ASP A 98 -12.02 6.09 12.36
N ILE A 99 -11.23 5.48 11.49
CA ILE A 99 -11.15 5.86 10.07
C ILE A 99 -12.53 5.73 9.44
N THR A 100 -12.92 6.76 8.70
CA THR A 100 -14.22 6.83 8.01
C THR A 100 -14.05 6.73 6.49
N LEU A 101 -15.14 6.42 5.79
CA LEU A 101 -15.16 6.41 4.32
C LEU A 101 -14.87 7.80 3.73
N ASP A 102 -15.26 8.87 4.44
CA ASP A 102 -14.95 10.25 4.07
C ASP A 102 -13.42 10.52 4.12
N ILE A 103 -12.73 10.01 5.14
CA ILE A 103 -11.27 10.10 5.23
C ILE A 103 -10.61 9.32 4.10
N TRP A 104 -11.12 8.15 3.73
CA TRP A 104 -10.61 7.40 2.58
C TRP A 104 -10.76 8.15 1.26
N LEU A 105 -11.92 8.73 1.00
CA LEU A 105 -12.16 9.54 -0.20
C LEU A 105 -11.22 10.75 -0.24
N LYS A 106 -11.13 11.51 0.85
CA LYS A 106 -10.22 12.65 0.97
C LYS A 106 -8.77 12.26 0.71
N LEU A 107 -8.32 11.15 1.30
CA LEU A 107 -6.96 10.65 1.16
C LEU A 107 -6.66 10.26 -0.30
N ALA A 108 -7.52 9.47 -0.94
CA ALA A 108 -7.35 9.07 -2.33
C ALA A 108 -7.37 10.26 -3.29
N GLN A 109 -8.32 11.17 -3.13
CA GLN A 109 -8.43 12.40 -3.93
C GLN A 109 -7.20 13.29 -3.74
N ARG A 110 -6.70 13.41 -2.50
CA ARG A 110 -5.49 14.20 -2.22
C ARG A 110 -4.25 13.59 -2.85
N ILE A 111 -4.06 12.27 -2.74
CA ILE A 111 -2.94 11.55 -3.36
C ILE A 111 -2.99 11.73 -4.89
N ASN A 112 -4.15 11.50 -5.50
CA ASN A 112 -4.31 11.65 -6.95
C ASN A 112 -3.97 13.07 -7.41
N ARG A 113 -4.38 14.10 -6.67
CA ARG A 113 -4.07 15.50 -6.98
C ARG A 113 -2.57 15.76 -6.84
N ILE A 114 -1.92 15.38 -5.74
CA ILE A 114 -0.47 15.54 -5.54
C ILE A 114 0.30 14.92 -6.72
N LEU A 115 -0.08 13.70 -7.08
CA LEU A 115 0.60 12.97 -8.14
C LEU A 115 0.29 13.50 -9.55
N ALA A 116 -0.86 14.13 -9.78
CA ALA A 116 -1.20 14.77 -11.05
C ALA A 116 -0.51 16.12 -11.22
N ASP A 117 -0.52 16.96 -10.17
CA ASP A 117 -0.08 18.35 -10.23
C ASP A 117 1.46 18.47 -10.26
N ASP A 118 2.18 17.51 -9.66
CA ASP A 118 3.64 17.57 -9.56
C ASP A 118 4.32 16.29 -10.08
N PRO A 119 4.85 16.31 -11.31
CA PRO A 119 5.56 15.17 -11.89
C PRO A 119 6.91 14.88 -11.19
N ALA A 120 7.45 15.80 -10.41
CA ALA A 120 8.71 15.62 -9.69
C ALA A 120 8.54 14.88 -8.36
N VAL A 121 7.31 14.65 -7.89
CA VAL A 121 7.06 13.82 -6.71
C VAL A 121 7.39 12.36 -7.05
N ALA A 122 8.34 11.77 -6.34
CA ALA A 122 8.77 10.39 -6.53
C ALA A 122 7.73 9.38 -6.03
N GLY A 123 7.08 9.68 -4.89
CA GLY A 123 6.06 8.84 -4.29
C GLY A 123 5.39 9.51 -3.08
N VAL A 124 4.40 8.82 -2.52
CA VAL A 124 3.64 9.25 -1.34
C VAL A 124 3.75 8.19 -0.25
N VAL A 125 4.02 8.63 0.97
CA VAL A 125 3.97 7.80 2.19
C VAL A 125 2.74 8.19 2.99
N VAL A 126 2.02 7.20 3.51
CA VAL A 126 0.87 7.41 4.40
C VAL A 126 1.18 6.78 5.74
N THR A 127 1.33 7.59 6.81
CA THR A 127 1.43 7.03 8.17
C THR A 127 0.04 6.73 8.70
N HIS A 128 -0.14 5.53 9.25
CA HIS A 128 -1.46 5.00 9.58
C HIS A 128 -1.42 4.11 10.84
N GLY A 129 -2.53 4.02 11.54
CA GLY A 129 -2.69 3.05 12.63
C GLY A 129 -2.93 1.64 12.09
N THR A 130 -2.44 0.63 12.81
CA THR A 130 -2.36 -0.74 12.29
C THR A 130 -3.67 -1.52 12.26
N ASN A 131 -4.75 -1.06 12.94
CA ASN A 131 -6.00 -1.84 13.02
C ASN A 131 -6.71 -1.96 11.68
N THR A 132 -6.70 -0.89 10.86
CA THR A 132 -7.36 -0.85 9.54
C THR A 132 -6.40 -0.46 8.41
N LEU A 133 -5.07 -0.56 8.66
CA LEU A 133 -4.05 -0.22 7.66
C LEU A 133 -4.21 -1.02 6.38
N GLU A 134 -4.47 -2.32 6.46
CA GLU A 134 -4.66 -3.19 5.29
C GLU A 134 -5.88 -2.80 4.45
N GLU A 135 -6.93 -2.29 5.09
CA GLU A 135 -8.14 -1.82 4.41
C GLU A 135 -7.88 -0.52 3.65
N THR A 136 -7.26 0.46 4.33
CA THR A 136 -6.86 1.72 3.68
C THR A 136 -5.88 1.47 2.54
N ALA A 137 -4.93 0.55 2.72
CA ALA A 137 -3.97 0.18 1.68
C ALA A 137 -4.69 -0.39 0.44
N TYR A 138 -5.63 -1.30 0.63
CA TYR A 138 -6.37 -1.88 -0.48
C TYR A 138 -7.29 -0.85 -1.16
N PHE A 139 -7.94 0.02 -0.40
CA PHE A 139 -8.73 1.12 -0.97
C PHE A 139 -7.87 2.01 -1.88
N LEU A 140 -6.69 2.44 -1.42
CA LEU A 140 -5.77 3.24 -2.22
C LEU A 140 -5.21 2.47 -3.43
N ASN A 141 -4.98 1.16 -3.28
CA ASN A 141 -4.57 0.30 -4.39
C ASN A 141 -5.59 0.28 -5.54
N LEU A 142 -6.86 0.44 -5.22
CA LEU A 142 -7.96 0.45 -6.19
C LEU A 142 -8.28 1.85 -6.74
N THR A 143 -7.91 2.93 -6.06
CA THR A 143 -8.41 4.28 -6.36
C THR A 143 -7.33 5.30 -6.75
N VAL A 144 -6.06 5.01 -6.51
CA VAL A 144 -4.95 5.86 -6.98
C VAL A 144 -4.76 5.69 -8.49
N LYS A 145 -4.60 6.80 -9.22
CA LYS A 145 -4.49 6.83 -10.69
C LYS A 145 -3.05 7.12 -11.16
N SER A 146 -2.08 6.51 -10.52
CA SER A 146 -0.66 6.70 -10.84
C SER A 146 0.12 5.40 -10.72
N ASP A 147 1.21 5.27 -11.47
CA ASP A 147 2.19 4.20 -11.31
C ASP A 147 3.24 4.50 -10.23
N ARG A 148 3.26 5.74 -9.71
CA ARG A 148 4.20 6.15 -8.65
C ARG A 148 3.85 5.48 -7.33
N PRO A 149 4.88 5.13 -6.52
CA PRO A 149 4.67 4.41 -5.27
C PRO A 149 3.75 5.15 -4.29
N VAL A 150 2.80 4.44 -3.72
CA VAL A 150 2.03 4.83 -2.55
C VAL A 150 2.31 3.81 -1.46
N VAL A 151 2.97 4.24 -0.38
CA VAL A 151 3.48 3.36 0.66
C VAL A 151 2.79 3.67 1.98
N LEU A 152 2.07 2.72 2.52
CA LEU A 152 1.49 2.83 3.85
C LEU A 152 2.45 2.26 4.88
N VAL A 153 2.52 2.91 6.03
CA VAL A 153 3.40 2.55 7.13
C VAL A 153 2.73 2.79 8.48
N GLY A 154 3.01 1.93 9.43
CA GLY A 154 2.57 2.05 10.80
C GLY A 154 3.64 1.59 11.78
N SER A 155 3.25 1.39 13.04
CA SER A 155 4.08 0.69 14.02
C SER A 155 3.21 -0.13 14.96
N MET A 156 3.79 -1.19 15.52
CA MET A 156 3.14 -2.00 16.54
C MET A 156 3.43 -1.50 17.95
N ARG A 157 4.44 -0.66 18.10
CA ARG A 157 4.82 -0.03 19.37
C ARG A 157 4.66 1.49 19.27
N PRO A 158 4.23 2.17 20.35
CA PRO A 158 4.13 3.63 20.36
C PRO A 158 5.51 4.29 20.24
N ALA A 159 5.55 5.54 19.81
CA ALA A 159 6.81 6.27 19.59
C ALA A 159 7.69 6.38 20.83
N THR A 160 7.10 6.34 22.04
CA THR A 160 7.82 6.40 23.32
C THR A 160 8.33 5.04 23.82
N ALA A 161 7.97 3.94 23.14
CA ALA A 161 8.33 2.61 23.61
C ALA A 161 9.82 2.32 23.46
N ILE A 162 10.36 1.53 24.39
CA ILE A 162 11.68 0.92 24.18
C ILE A 162 11.62 0.03 22.94
N SER A 163 12.60 0.15 22.05
CA SER A 163 12.61 -0.53 20.75
C SER A 163 11.35 -0.23 19.89
N ALA A 164 10.91 1.05 19.85
CA ALA A 164 9.86 1.49 18.94
C ALA A 164 10.23 1.13 17.49
N ASP A 165 9.31 0.48 16.76
CA ASP A 165 9.52 0.05 15.38
C ASP A 165 9.19 1.16 14.35
N GLY A 166 8.46 2.20 14.77
CA GLY A 166 8.00 3.28 13.91
C GLY A 166 9.09 4.03 13.14
N PRO A 167 10.21 4.46 13.78
CA PRO A 167 11.26 5.21 13.12
C PRO A 167 11.89 4.49 11.93
N LEU A 168 12.27 3.22 12.08
CA LEU A 168 12.84 2.43 10.98
C LEU A 168 11.78 2.12 9.91
N ASN A 169 10.56 1.78 10.31
CA ASN A 169 9.46 1.56 9.37
C ASN A 169 9.22 2.81 8.50
N LEU A 170 9.22 4.02 9.08
CA LEU A 170 9.03 5.27 8.35
C LEU A 170 10.20 5.55 7.38
N LEU A 171 11.43 5.33 7.81
CA LEU A 171 12.61 5.47 6.94
C LEU A 171 12.49 4.50 5.75
N ASN A 172 12.15 3.24 6.00
CA ASN A 172 12.01 2.21 4.96
C ASN A 172 10.84 2.50 4.01
N ALA A 173 9.75 3.09 4.52
CA ALA A 173 8.65 3.56 3.67
C ALA A 173 9.10 4.68 2.72
N VAL A 174 9.89 5.65 3.19
CA VAL A 174 10.45 6.71 2.33
C VAL A 174 11.44 6.13 1.33
N ARG A 175 12.35 5.23 1.76
CA ARG A 175 13.27 4.52 0.84
C ARG A 175 12.51 3.79 -0.27
N THR A 176 11.42 3.12 0.08
CA THR A 176 10.56 2.44 -0.90
C THR A 176 9.85 3.43 -1.83
N ALA A 177 9.36 4.55 -1.29
CA ALA A 177 8.66 5.57 -2.09
C ALA A 177 9.56 6.25 -3.14
N ILE A 178 10.87 6.30 -2.92
CA ILE A 178 11.84 6.86 -3.88
C ILE A 178 12.51 5.79 -4.77
N ALA A 179 12.29 4.52 -4.49
CA ALA A 179 12.90 3.43 -5.26
C ALA A 179 12.26 3.34 -6.66
N ARG A 180 13.09 3.32 -7.72
CA ARG A 180 12.60 3.19 -9.11
C ARG A 180 11.79 1.93 -9.33
N ASP A 181 12.24 0.81 -8.76
CA ASP A 181 11.63 -0.51 -8.91
C ASP A 181 10.29 -0.64 -8.15
N ALA A 182 9.94 0.34 -7.31
CA ALA A 182 8.65 0.42 -6.66
C ALA A 182 7.51 0.94 -7.58
N ARG A 183 7.87 1.56 -8.71
CA ARG A 183 6.88 2.04 -9.68
C ARG A 183 6.10 0.88 -10.29
N GLY A 184 4.79 1.05 -10.44
CA GLY A 184 3.92 0.04 -11.02
C GLY A 184 3.70 -1.19 -10.12
N LYS A 185 4.06 -1.13 -8.82
CA LYS A 185 3.83 -2.22 -7.86
C LYS A 185 2.50 -2.12 -7.11
N GLY A 186 1.69 -1.08 -7.39
CA GLY A 186 0.48 -0.79 -6.64
C GLY A 186 0.73 -0.03 -5.35
N ALA A 187 -0.29 0.06 -4.50
CA ALA A 187 -0.09 0.50 -3.13
C ALA A 187 0.55 -0.62 -2.31
N MET A 188 1.45 -0.25 -1.41
CA MET A 188 2.26 -1.19 -0.63
C MET A 188 2.17 -0.87 0.86
N VAL A 189 2.33 -1.88 1.68
CA VAL A 189 2.55 -1.75 3.12
C VAL A 189 4.00 -2.11 3.43
N VAL A 190 4.71 -1.19 4.07
CA VAL A 190 6.12 -1.38 4.47
C VAL A 190 6.22 -1.33 5.98
N MET A 191 6.48 -2.48 6.58
CA MET A 191 6.66 -2.64 8.01
C MET A 191 7.60 -3.82 8.29
N ASN A 192 8.44 -3.66 9.31
CA ASN A 192 9.38 -4.71 9.75
C ASN A 192 10.23 -5.24 8.58
N ASP A 193 10.77 -4.30 7.79
CA ASP A 193 11.64 -4.50 6.61
C ASP A 193 10.99 -5.25 5.43
N GLU A 194 9.73 -5.68 5.54
CA GLU A 194 8.98 -6.31 4.46
C GLU A 194 8.16 -5.30 3.66
N ILE A 195 8.17 -5.48 2.33
CA ILE A 195 7.30 -4.76 1.39
C ILE A 195 6.19 -5.70 0.94
N ASN A 196 4.98 -5.44 1.38
CA ASN A 196 3.82 -6.25 1.07
C ASN A 196 2.87 -5.52 0.11
N GLY A 197 2.28 -6.25 -0.84
CA GLY A 197 1.23 -5.72 -1.72
C GLY A 197 -0.07 -5.47 -0.96
N ALA A 198 -0.72 -4.33 -1.19
CA ALA A 198 -1.94 -3.94 -0.48
C ALA A 198 -3.09 -4.94 -0.61
N ARG A 199 -3.18 -5.67 -1.74
CA ARG A 199 -4.20 -6.68 -1.95
C ARG A 199 -4.05 -7.87 -1.00
N ASP A 200 -2.80 -8.30 -0.77
CA ASP A 200 -2.52 -9.60 -0.17
C ASP A 200 -2.10 -9.50 1.31
N VAL A 201 -1.61 -8.33 1.73
CA VAL A 201 -1.17 -8.10 3.11
C VAL A 201 -2.33 -8.15 4.08
N THR A 202 -2.12 -8.78 5.24
CA THR A 202 -3.09 -8.75 6.36
C THR A 202 -2.37 -8.68 7.70
N LYS A 203 -3.05 -8.15 8.72
CA LYS A 203 -2.58 -8.14 10.10
C LYS A 203 -2.81 -9.52 10.71
N THR A 204 -1.77 -10.34 10.76
CA THR A 204 -1.86 -11.75 11.19
C THR A 204 -1.75 -11.95 12.70
N ASN A 205 -1.31 -10.93 13.44
CA ASN A 205 -1.12 -10.98 14.89
C ASN A 205 -1.52 -9.65 15.53
N THR A 206 -2.03 -9.70 16.74
CA THR A 206 -2.51 -8.53 17.48
C THR A 206 -1.39 -7.67 18.07
N LEU A 207 -0.20 -8.23 18.37
CA LEU A 207 0.85 -7.57 19.16
C LEU A 207 2.25 -7.61 18.53
N ARG A 208 2.57 -8.63 17.71
CA ARG A 208 3.92 -8.83 17.18
C ARG A 208 4.30 -7.80 16.14
N VAL A 209 5.58 -7.40 16.08
CA VAL A 209 6.07 -6.42 15.11
C VAL A 209 6.04 -6.96 13.68
N GLU A 210 6.28 -8.26 13.51
CA GLU A 210 6.24 -8.98 12.22
C GLU A 210 4.81 -9.38 11.78
N THR A 211 3.82 -8.62 12.19
CA THR A 211 2.40 -8.98 12.03
C THR A 211 1.83 -8.80 10.63
N PHE A 212 2.35 -7.85 9.86
CA PHE A 212 1.87 -7.62 8.50
C PHE A 212 2.54 -8.58 7.52
N ARG A 213 1.76 -9.51 7.01
CA ARG A 213 2.21 -10.60 6.15
C ARG A 213 1.29 -10.75 4.94
N SER A 214 1.83 -11.29 3.87
CA SER A 214 1.08 -11.84 2.73
C SER A 214 1.20 -13.37 2.75
N PRO A 215 0.38 -14.07 3.56
CA PRO A 215 0.67 -15.47 3.94
C PRO A 215 0.76 -16.44 2.77
N GLU A 216 -0.08 -16.29 1.73
CA GLU A 216 -0.10 -17.22 0.60
C GLU A 216 0.85 -16.81 -0.52
N LEU A 217 0.92 -15.52 -0.83
CA LEU A 217 1.65 -15.04 -2.01
C LEU A 217 3.02 -14.49 -1.66
N GLY A 218 3.29 -14.21 -0.39
CA GLY A 218 4.56 -13.69 0.11
C GLY A 218 4.76 -12.20 -0.15
N ALA A 219 5.78 -11.62 0.48
CA ALA A 219 6.18 -10.25 0.30
C ALA A 219 6.56 -9.94 -1.15
N LEU A 220 6.37 -8.71 -1.61
CA LEU A 220 6.87 -8.23 -2.90
C LEU A 220 8.38 -8.06 -2.88
N GLY A 221 8.95 -7.73 -1.73
CA GLY A 221 10.36 -7.46 -1.55
C GLY A 221 10.70 -7.09 -0.13
N TYR A 222 11.91 -6.59 0.05
CA TYR A 222 12.48 -6.23 1.35
C TYR A 222 13.25 -4.92 1.26
N VAL A 223 13.39 -4.26 2.40
CA VAL A 223 14.24 -3.08 2.55
C VAL A 223 15.44 -3.45 3.41
N ASP A 224 16.53 -3.78 2.76
CA ASP A 224 17.79 -4.10 3.42
C ASP A 224 18.67 -2.84 3.61
N GLU A 225 19.79 -2.97 4.31
CA GLU A 225 20.69 -1.84 4.58
C GLU A 225 21.19 -1.20 3.27
N ASP A 226 21.57 -2.01 2.29
CA ASP A 226 22.17 -1.57 1.03
C ASP A 226 21.14 -1.12 -0.01
N LYS A 227 19.92 -1.71 -0.04
CA LYS A 227 18.95 -1.44 -1.10
C LYS A 227 17.50 -1.79 -0.72
N VAL A 228 16.58 -1.29 -1.54
CA VAL A 228 15.20 -1.76 -1.64
C VAL A 228 15.15 -2.81 -2.75
N ALA A 229 14.82 -4.05 -2.41
CA ALA A 229 14.84 -5.19 -3.34
C ALA A 229 13.44 -5.73 -3.58
N PHE A 230 13.04 -5.82 -4.85
CA PHE A 230 11.77 -6.43 -5.27
C PHE A 230 12.01 -7.77 -5.96
N TYR A 231 11.23 -8.78 -5.60
CA TYR A 231 11.29 -10.13 -6.17
C TYR A 231 9.98 -10.52 -6.84
N ARG A 232 8.90 -9.76 -6.61
CA ARG A 232 7.54 -10.05 -7.10
C ARG A 232 6.79 -8.79 -7.53
N SER A 233 5.70 -8.99 -8.27
CA SER A 233 4.68 -7.96 -8.57
C SER A 233 3.31 -8.60 -8.50
N SER A 234 2.28 -7.81 -8.21
CA SER A 234 0.90 -8.25 -8.36
C SER A 234 0.56 -8.46 -9.85
N THR A 235 -0.19 -9.52 -10.13
CA THR A 235 -0.78 -9.75 -11.45
C THR A 235 -2.22 -9.24 -11.55
N ARG A 236 -2.78 -8.75 -10.43
CA ARG A 236 -4.13 -8.19 -10.37
C ARG A 236 -4.11 -6.71 -10.76
N ARG A 237 -5.23 -6.21 -11.30
CA ARG A 237 -5.38 -4.80 -11.67
C ARG A 237 -5.29 -3.91 -10.43
N HIS A 238 -4.60 -2.79 -10.56
CA HIS A 238 -4.44 -1.82 -9.48
C HIS A 238 -4.05 -0.44 -9.99
N THR A 239 -4.11 0.55 -9.15
CA THR A 239 -3.64 1.94 -9.32
C THR A 239 -3.93 2.50 -10.72
N ALA A 240 -2.91 2.80 -11.54
CA ALA A 240 -3.10 3.40 -12.87
C ALA A 240 -3.98 2.54 -13.80
N ALA A 241 -3.98 1.21 -13.64
CA ALA A 241 -4.81 0.29 -14.44
C ALA A 241 -6.20 0.07 -13.85
N SER A 242 -6.51 0.60 -12.67
CA SER A 242 -7.82 0.46 -12.03
C SER A 242 -8.91 1.22 -12.79
N GLU A 243 -10.10 0.64 -12.89
CA GLU A 243 -11.27 1.29 -13.48
C GLU A 243 -12.00 2.24 -12.52
N PHE A 244 -11.75 2.13 -11.20
CA PHE A 244 -12.46 2.94 -10.21
C PHE A 244 -11.94 4.36 -10.15
N ASP A 245 -12.81 5.34 -10.38
CA ASP A 245 -12.53 6.75 -10.21
C ASP A 245 -13.37 7.33 -9.06
N VAL A 246 -12.68 7.88 -8.08
CA VAL A 246 -13.31 8.51 -6.89
C VAL A 246 -13.17 10.03 -6.88
N SER A 247 -12.70 10.64 -7.97
CA SER A 247 -12.37 12.07 -8.04
C SER A 247 -13.55 12.98 -7.71
N THR A 248 -14.76 12.58 -8.09
CA THR A 248 -16.01 13.33 -7.89
C THR A 248 -16.92 12.76 -6.82
N LEU A 249 -16.56 11.61 -6.23
CA LEU A 249 -17.40 10.96 -5.22
C LEU A 249 -17.34 11.72 -3.89
N THR A 250 -18.50 11.93 -3.31
CA THR A 250 -18.66 12.51 -1.97
C THR A 250 -19.06 11.47 -0.93
N GLN A 251 -19.54 10.30 -1.37
CA GLN A 251 -19.91 9.18 -0.52
C GLN A 251 -19.73 7.85 -1.25
N LEU A 252 -19.60 6.77 -0.49
CA LEU A 252 -19.52 5.40 -1.00
C LEU A 252 -20.79 4.62 -0.64
N PRO A 253 -21.24 3.67 -1.49
CA PRO A 253 -22.36 2.80 -1.18
C PRO A 253 -22.13 2.02 0.12
N ARG A 254 -23.20 1.85 0.91
CA ARG A 254 -23.11 1.03 2.12
C ARG A 254 -23.00 -0.45 1.77
N VAL A 255 -21.96 -1.10 2.29
CA VAL A 255 -21.75 -2.55 2.24
C VAL A 255 -21.47 -3.04 3.65
N ASP A 256 -22.23 -4.01 4.12
CA ASP A 256 -22.07 -4.60 5.44
C ASP A 256 -21.42 -5.99 5.34
N ILE A 257 -20.79 -6.45 6.43
CA ILE A 257 -20.22 -7.80 6.55
C ILE A 257 -21.10 -8.58 7.53
N VAL A 258 -21.55 -9.76 7.12
CA VAL A 258 -22.24 -10.74 7.97
C VAL A 258 -21.25 -11.87 8.26
N TYR A 259 -21.03 -12.16 9.53
CA TYR A 259 -20.08 -13.16 9.96
C TYR A 259 -20.77 -14.49 10.29
N SER A 260 -20.47 -15.55 9.53
CA SER A 260 -21.02 -16.89 9.78
C SER A 260 -20.29 -17.63 10.92
N TYR A 261 -21.07 -18.34 11.72
CA TYR A 261 -20.58 -19.19 12.82
C TYR A 261 -21.54 -20.39 13.00
N VAL A 262 -21.37 -21.20 14.07
CA VAL A 262 -22.32 -22.27 14.37
C VAL A 262 -23.67 -21.67 14.77
N GLU A 263 -24.76 -22.04 14.11
CA GLU A 263 -26.11 -21.48 14.28
C GLU A 263 -26.16 -19.95 14.11
N PRO A 264 -25.74 -19.39 12.94
CA PRO A 264 -25.78 -17.96 12.73
C PRO A 264 -27.22 -17.45 12.66
N ASP A 265 -27.46 -16.29 13.24
CA ASP A 265 -28.77 -15.62 13.17
C ASP A 265 -28.97 -14.97 11.79
N PRO A 266 -29.90 -15.43 10.97
CA PRO A 266 -30.20 -14.86 9.66
C PRO A 266 -30.74 -13.42 9.75
N ALA A 267 -31.23 -12.98 10.91
CA ALA A 267 -31.70 -11.61 11.13
C ALA A 267 -30.61 -10.56 10.89
N MET A 268 -29.34 -10.94 10.90
CA MET A 268 -28.22 -10.05 10.52
C MET A 268 -28.32 -9.64 9.05
N ILE A 269 -28.72 -10.56 8.16
CA ILE A 269 -28.97 -10.28 6.73
C ILE A 269 -30.18 -9.36 6.59
N ASP A 270 -31.29 -9.70 7.27
CA ASP A 270 -32.53 -8.91 7.22
C ASP A 270 -32.29 -7.48 7.75
N THR A 271 -31.52 -7.34 8.82
CA THR A 271 -31.16 -6.04 9.39
C THR A 271 -30.37 -5.18 8.41
N ALA A 272 -29.37 -5.75 7.73
CA ALA A 272 -28.58 -5.02 6.75
C ALA A 272 -29.45 -4.52 5.59
N VAL A 273 -30.39 -5.36 5.11
CA VAL A 273 -31.38 -5.00 4.08
C VAL A 273 -32.30 -3.88 4.58
N ALA A 274 -32.88 -4.03 5.77
CA ALA A 274 -33.75 -3.01 6.37
C ALA A 274 -33.03 -1.65 6.51
N ARG A 275 -31.72 -1.67 6.73
CA ARG A 275 -30.87 -0.49 6.78
C ARG A 275 -30.33 -0.04 5.42
N LYS A 276 -30.89 -0.57 4.32
CA LYS A 276 -30.61 -0.19 2.92
C LYS A 276 -29.15 -0.40 2.51
N ALA A 277 -28.49 -1.46 3.00
CA ALA A 277 -27.20 -1.87 2.48
C ALA A 277 -27.35 -2.19 0.97
N LYS A 278 -26.45 -1.65 0.16
CA LYS A 278 -26.39 -1.90 -1.30
C LYS A 278 -25.62 -3.18 -1.62
N GLY A 279 -24.81 -3.64 -0.70
CA GLY A 279 -24.09 -4.91 -0.79
C GLY A 279 -23.92 -5.58 0.56
N LEU A 280 -23.75 -6.90 0.53
CA LEU A 280 -23.44 -7.72 1.69
C LEU A 280 -22.24 -8.62 1.36
N VAL A 281 -21.32 -8.71 2.30
CA VAL A 281 -20.25 -9.72 2.26
C VAL A 281 -20.56 -10.75 3.35
N VAL A 282 -20.79 -11.99 2.96
CA VAL A 282 -20.91 -13.09 3.90
C VAL A 282 -19.52 -13.68 4.15
N ALA A 283 -19.01 -13.49 5.37
CA ALA A 283 -17.78 -14.11 5.85
C ALA A 283 -18.07 -15.57 6.26
N GLY A 284 -18.21 -16.44 5.28
CA GLY A 284 -18.63 -17.84 5.44
C GLY A 284 -17.58 -18.69 6.15
N THR A 285 -17.98 -19.91 6.52
CA THR A 285 -17.10 -20.90 7.13
C THR A 285 -16.29 -21.67 6.07
N GLY A 286 -15.12 -22.19 6.41
CA GLY A 286 -14.27 -22.96 5.49
C GLY A 286 -14.05 -22.23 4.16
N ALA A 287 -14.32 -22.85 3.04
CA ALA A 287 -14.21 -22.24 1.69
C ALA A 287 -15.41 -21.29 1.36
N GLY A 288 -15.86 -20.51 2.33
CA GLY A 288 -16.98 -19.60 2.18
C GLY A 288 -18.33 -20.28 2.22
N ALA A 289 -18.49 -21.36 2.98
CA ALA A 289 -19.78 -22.04 3.13
C ALA A 289 -20.75 -21.17 3.96
N VAL A 290 -21.99 -21.15 3.51
CA VAL A 290 -23.12 -20.42 4.09
C VAL A 290 -24.11 -21.44 4.67
N SER A 291 -24.61 -21.22 5.88
CA SER A 291 -25.56 -22.11 6.54
C SER A 291 -26.90 -22.20 5.82
N ALA A 292 -27.70 -23.22 6.14
CA ALA A 292 -29.01 -23.36 5.57
C ALA A 292 -29.95 -22.18 5.92
N SER A 293 -29.87 -21.65 7.16
CA SER A 293 -30.65 -20.50 7.59
C SER A 293 -30.28 -19.22 6.83
N GLU A 294 -28.96 -18.95 6.66
CA GLU A 294 -28.46 -17.83 5.87
C GLU A 294 -28.84 -17.98 4.38
N LYS A 295 -28.74 -19.20 3.80
CA LYS A 295 -29.20 -19.43 2.42
C LYS A 295 -30.72 -19.14 2.26
N ALA A 296 -31.53 -19.53 3.24
CA ALA A 296 -32.96 -19.23 3.23
C ALA A 296 -33.22 -17.71 3.27
N ALA A 297 -32.46 -16.96 4.11
CA ALA A 297 -32.55 -15.50 4.15
C ALA A 297 -32.15 -14.88 2.81
N VAL A 298 -31.04 -15.32 2.21
CA VAL A 298 -30.61 -14.87 0.89
C VAL A 298 -31.61 -15.17 -0.18
N THR A 299 -32.22 -16.38 -0.16
CA THR A 299 -33.30 -16.76 -1.10
C THR A 299 -34.49 -15.84 -0.95
N ALA A 300 -34.88 -15.46 0.27
CA ALA A 300 -35.97 -14.53 0.52
C ALA A 300 -35.74 -13.14 -0.10
N LEU A 301 -34.50 -12.72 -0.30
CA LEU A 301 -34.17 -11.47 -0.98
C LEU A 301 -34.63 -11.46 -2.45
N SER A 302 -34.83 -12.63 -3.07
CA SER A 302 -35.42 -12.72 -4.44
C SER A 302 -36.78 -12.07 -4.56
N LYS A 303 -37.52 -11.95 -3.44
CA LYS A 303 -38.84 -11.27 -3.37
C LYS A 303 -38.74 -9.75 -3.37
N ILE A 304 -37.53 -9.20 -3.12
CA ILE A 304 -37.27 -7.77 -3.18
C ILE A 304 -37.05 -7.36 -4.65
N PRO A 305 -37.58 -6.21 -5.10
CA PRO A 305 -37.30 -5.71 -6.45
C PRO A 305 -35.79 -5.64 -6.72
N ALA A 306 -35.36 -5.99 -7.93
CA ALA A 306 -33.94 -6.08 -8.27
C ALA A 306 -33.13 -4.80 -7.98
N ALA A 307 -33.75 -3.62 -8.15
CA ALA A 307 -33.12 -2.30 -7.87
C ALA A 307 -32.88 -2.06 -6.39
N ASP A 308 -33.60 -2.71 -5.49
CA ASP A 308 -33.48 -2.54 -4.03
C ASP A 308 -32.73 -3.70 -3.36
N ARG A 309 -32.49 -4.77 -4.13
CA ARG A 309 -31.79 -5.96 -3.61
C ARG A 309 -30.29 -5.72 -3.46
N PRO A 310 -29.70 -6.00 -2.30
CA PRO A 310 -28.25 -5.92 -2.15
C PRO A 310 -27.55 -6.98 -3.00
N VAL A 311 -26.40 -6.63 -3.57
CA VAL A 311 -25.50 -7.61 -4.18
C VAL A 311 -24.78 -8.36 -3.07
N ILE A 312 -24.67 -9.68 -3.22
CA ILE A 312 -24.08 -10.54 -2.19
C ILE A 312 -22.76 -11.11 -2.69
N VAL A 313 -21.73 -10.87 -1.92
CA VAL A 313 -20.38 -11.45 -2.12
C VAL A 313 -20.13 -12.48 -1.03
N ARG A 314 -19.61 -13.61 -1.42
CA ARG A 314 -19.25 -14.70 -0.52
C ARG A 314 -17.73 -14.74 -0.34
N SER A 315 -17.27 -14.39 0.85
CA SER A 315 -15.89 -14.48 1.31
C SER A 315 -15.76 -15.54 2.41
N SER A 316 -14.63 -15.63 3.08
CA SER A 316 -14.40 -16.58 4.15
C SER A 316 -13.83 -15.90 5.40
N ARG A 317 -14.23 -16.36 6.58
CA ARG A 317 -13.62 -16.01 7.85
C ARG A 317 -12.26 -16.68 8.08
N VAL A 318 -11.91 -17.65 7.25
CA VAL A 318 -10.55 -18.22 7.20
C VAL A 318 -9.62 -17.20 6.56
N GLY A 319 -8.52 -16.90 7.19
CA GLY A 319 -7.63 -15.80 6.80
C GLY A 319 -6.96 -15.97 5.43
N ASN A 320 -6.97 -17.19 4.85
CA ASN A 320 -6.30 -17.52 3.59
C ASN A 320 -7.13 -18.51 2.78
N GLY A 321 -6.80 -18.65 1.49
CA GLY A 321 -7.45 -19.58 0.59
C GLY A 321 -8.50 -18.93 -0.29
N ARG A 322 -8.94 -19.67 -1.30
CA ARG A 322 -9.87 -19.19 -2.30
C ARG A 322 -11.31 -19.55 -1.97
N VAL A 323 -12.20 -18.60 -2.16
CA VAL A 323 -13.63 -18.84 -2.27
C VAL A 323 -14.00 -18.89 -3.75
N ILE A 324 -14.38 -20.07 -4.24
CA ILE A 324 -14.68 -20.32 -5.66
C ILE A 324 -16.18 -20.34 -5.92
N GLY A 325 -16.59 -20.17 -7.19
CA GLY A 325 -17.97 -20.36 -7.64
C GLY A 325 -18.43 -21.80 -7.41
N ARG A 326 -19.70 -21.96 -7.03
CA ARG A 326 -20.40 -23.24 -6.91
C ARG A 326 -21.85 -23.02 -7.35
N ALA A 327 -22.41 -23.93 -8.14
CA ALA A 327 -23.76 -23.83 -8.69
C ALA A 327 -24.80 -23.43 -7.65
N GLU A 328 -24.75 -24.05 -6.46
CA GLU A 328 -25.71 -23.78 -5.37
C GLU A 328 -25.72 -22.32 -4.86
N TYR A 329 -24.62 -21.59 -5.04
CA TYR A 329 -24.48 -20.18 -4.65
C TYR A 329 -24.62 -19.24 -5.85
N ASP A 330 -24.15 -19.69 -7.02
CA ASP A 330 -24.25 -18.93 -8.26
C ASP A 330 -25.73 -18.76 -8.67
N GLU A 331 -26.58 -19.78 -8.44
CA GLU A 331 -28.03 -19.73 -8.62
C GLU A 331 -28.72 -18.72 -7.69
N LEU A 332 -28.12 -18.43 -6.52
CA LEU A 332 -28.60 -17.40 -5.61
C LEU A 332 -27.98 -16.01 -5.92
N GLY A 333 -27.21 -15.88 -7.00
CA GLY A 333 -26.56 -14.64 -7.40
C GLY A 333 -25.41 -14.21 -6.47
N MET A 334 -24.85 -15.14 -5.69
CA MET A 334 -23.74 -14.85 -4.77
C MET A 334 -22.41 -14.89 -5.52
N VAL A 335 -21.67 -13.78 -5.51
CA VAL A 335 -20.36 -13.66 -6.15
C VAL A 335 -19.25 -14.16 -5.21
N PRO A 336 -18.35 -15.05 -5.63
CA PRO A 336 -17.23 -15.47 -4.81
C PRO A 336 -16.14 -14.41 -4.79
N ALA A 337 -15.47 -14.22 -3.63
CA ALA A 337 -14.47 -13.20 -3.41
C ALA A 337 -13.03 -13.63 -3.78
N ASP A 338 -12.82 -14.83 -4.33
CA ASP A 338 -11.51 -15.40 -4.56
C ASP A 338 -10.67 -15.41 -3.26
N THR A 339 -9.48 -14.83 -3.24
CA THR A 339 -8.59 -14.78 -2.07
C THR A 339 -8.83 -13.55 -1.16
N LEU A 340 -9.79 -12.69 -1.46
CA LEU A 340 -10.05 -11.51 -0.65
C LEU A 340 -10.73 -11.89 0.67
N ASN A 341 -10.12 -11.45 1.78
CA ASN A 341 -10.76 -11.52 3.09
C ASN A 341 -12.02 -10.63 3.15
N PRO A 342 -12.92 -10.81 4.14
CA PRO A 342 -14.21 -10.10 4.14
C PRO A 342 -14.11 -8.58 4.07
N GLN A 343 -13.15 -7.96 4.79
CA GLN A 343 -12.98 -6.51 4.79
C GLN A 343 -12.50 -5.98 3.44
N LYS A 344 -11.63 -6.69 2.74
CA LYS A 344 -11.19 -6.29 1.38
C LYS A 344 -12.24 -6.59 0.33
N ALA A 345 -12.94 -7.72 0.44
CA ALA A 345 -14.09 -8.01 -0.42
C ALA A 345 -15.17 -6.91 -0.28
N ARG A 346 -15.40 -6.40 0.93
CA ARG A 346 -16.28 -5.26 1.20
C ARG A 346 -15.84 -4.01 0.44
N ILE A 347 -14.54 -3.69 0.46
CA ILE A 347 -14.00 -2.51 -0.23
C ILE A 347 -14.19 -2.63 -1.75
N LEU A 348 -13.85 -3.78 -2.32
CA LEU A 348 -14.02 -4.01 -3.76
C LEU A 348 -15.48 -3.93 -4.18
N LEU A 349 -16.38 -4.56 -3.42
CA LEU A 349 -17.83 -4.49 -3.67
C LEU A 349 -18.35 -3.05 -3.56
N MET A 350 -17.90 -2.30 -2.55
CA MET A 350 -18.29 -0.91 -2.36
C MET A 350 -17.90 -0.04 -3.57
N LEU A 351 -16.70 -0.21 -4.10
CA LEU A 351 -16.24 0.51 -5.29
C LEU A 351 -16.99 0.02 -6.56
N ALA A 352 -17.20 -1.29 -6.73
CA ALA A 352 -17.95 -1.83 -7.84
C ALA A 352 -19.38 -1.27 -7.89
N LEU A 353 -20.04 -1.14 -6.74
CA LEU A 353 -21.39 -0.58 -6.63
C LEU A 353 -21.48 0.93 -6.93
N THR A 354 -20.39 1.61 -7.15
CA THR A 354 -20.41 2.98 -7.70
C THR A 354 -20.69 3.00 -9.20
N THR A 355 -20.51 1.87 -9.88
CA THR A 355 -20.63 1.76 -11.34
C THR A 355 -21.70 0.78 -11.79
N THR A 356 -21.92 -0.31 -11.05
CA THR A 356 -22.85 -1.38 -11.44
C THR A 356 -23.42 -2.11 -10.23
N SER A 357 -24.63 -2.66 -10.39
CA SER A 357 -25.23 -3.63 -9.48
C SER A 357 -25.49 -4.99 -10.14
N ASP A 358 -25.03 -5.20 -11.38
CA ASP A 358 -25.15 -6.48 -12.08
C ASP A 358 -24.16 -7.50 -11.46
N PRO A 359 -24.64 -8.63 -10.91
CA PRO A 359 -23.79 -9.65 -10.33
C PRO A 359 -22.77 -10.24 -11.30
N LYS A 360 -23.06 -10.30 -12.60
CA LYS A 360 -22.11 -10.80 -13.61
C LYS A 360 -20.93 -9.86 -13.79
N GLU A 361 -21.22 -8.56 -13.84
CA GLU A 361 -20.17 -7.54 -13.97
C GLU A 361 -19.37 -7.43 -12.67
N ILE A 362 -20.00 -7.54 -11.50
CA ILE A 362 -19.31 -7.62 -10.22
C ILE A 362 -18.42 -8.87 -10.17
N ARG A 363 -18.87 -10.01 -10.68
CA ARG A 363 -18.04 -11.21 -10.80
C ARG A 363 -16.79 -10.95 -11.64
N ARG A 364 -16.93 -10.31 -12.82
CA ARG A 364 -15.78 -9.90 -13.65
C ARG A 364 -14.79 -9.03 -12.87
N ILE A 365 -15.31 -8.08 -12.10
CA ILE A 365 -14.48 -7.20 -11.24
C ILE A 365 -13.70 -8.05 -10.22
N PHE A 366 -14.37 -8.96 -9.49
CA PHE A 366 -13.69 -9.80 -8.50
C PHE A 366 -12.66 -10.76 -9.14
N ASP A 367 -12.85 -11.16 -10.39
CA ASP A 367 -11.90 -11.99 -11.12
C ASP A 367 -10.65 -11.20 -11.58
N GLN A 368 -10.71 -9.87 -11.69
CA GLN A 368 -9.63 -9.01 -12.19
C GLN A 368 -8.82 -8.31 -11.09
N TYR A 369 -9.43 -8.06 -9.92
CA TYR A 369 -8.85 -7.28 -8.84
C TYR A 369 -8.44 -8.09 -7.58
#